data_ad0f7666af4fb02e08a566f7f4e44927
#
_entry.id   ad0f7666af4fb02e08a566f7f4e44927
#
_cell.length_a   1.000
_cell.length_b   1.000
_cell.length_c   1.000
_cell.angle_alpha   90.00
_cell.angle_beta   90.00
_cell.angle_gamma   90.00
#
_symmetry.space_group_name_H-M   'P 1'
#
loop_
_entity.id
_entity.type
_entity.pdbx_description
1 polymer ?
#
loop_
_entity_poly.entity_id
_entity_poly.type
_entity_poly.pdbx_seq_one_letter_code
_entity_poly.pdbx_strand_id
1 'polypeptide(L)'
;MPLQPSASRTSLLLACPRPFDPELEVESSEAGEAARYGSAFHQVLAACLETPAKKPLERSARYAHEVGKGAAKYDVKSTAHELAGHVKSSAQVLRNWLGREKLGVSEIERSYAVAPSADGGWNAREIPPHDEEHRYEVEPGELPGTVDLIARDTNRTRTVVLDHKTGSLDPGFAQPAKLAQMKTLGLIGGAKRCEGNRSTRSVVEVAIFHADRRGLPIVYAEPYEGREQRRHAVELHAAFARIGSGFMRAGPQCTYCPARFGCPARTADLLAESTAALVEGANKLAVEPLGRAIIPSGAGLAIEERAGVLYELLKCFRALDEAGTKEIRRLVQEGKIIETRDGKVLAIRTEKFETLSKKSVIEALGKVAGEKELKRLRAKGAIREATREKLVTEK
;
A
#
# COMPACT_ATOMS: atom_id res chain seq x y z
N MET A 1 -8.73 9.59 -13.94
CA MET A 1 -9.85 8.61 -13.97
C MET A 1 -10.27 8.25 -12.54
N PRO A 2 -11.54 7.95 -12.25
CA PRO A 2 -11.97 7.58 -10.91
C PRO A 2 -11.28 6.29 -10.44
N LEU A 3 -11.04 6.20 -9.13
CA LEU A 3 -10.45 5.02 -8.53
C LEU A 3 -11.51 3.92 -8.41
N GLN A 4 -11.22 2.72 -8.91
CA GLN A 4 -12.13 1.59 -8.75
C GLN A 4 -12.02 0.98 -7.34
N PRO A 5 -13.15 0.76 -6.62
CA PRO A 5 -13.14 -0.07 -5.42
C PRO A 5 -12.60 -1.47 -5.72
N SER A 6 -11.83 -2.04 -4.80
CA SER A 6 -11.33 -3.42 -4.92
C SER A 6 -11.05 -4.01 -3.54
N ALA A 7 -10.87 -5.32 -3.45
CA ALA A 7 -10.57 -6.00 -2.18
C ALA A 7 -9.35 -5.39 -1.46
N SER A 8 -8.28 -5.08 -2.20
CA SER A 8 -7.07 -4.44 -1.64
C SER A 8 -7.31 -3.00 -1.14
N ARG A 9 -8.37 -2.34 -1.60
CA ARG A 9 -8.75 -0.98 -1.22
C ARG A 9 -9.94 -0.93 -0.26
N THR A 10 -10.38 -2.07 0.25
CA THR A 10 -11.55 -2.16 1.15
C THR A 10 -11.40 -1.29 2.39
N SER A 11 -10.23 -1.25 3.00
CA SER A 11 -9.97 -0.39 4.17
C SER A 11 -10.20 1.09 3.87
N LEU A 12 -9.77 1.54 2.69
CA LEU A 12 -9.99 2.91 2.23
C LEU A 12 -11.48 3.17 1.96
N LEU A 13 -12.17 2.24 1.28
CA LEU A 13 -13.61 2.35 0.99
C LEU A 13 -14.45 2.45 2.27
N LEU A 14 -14.19 1.60 3.26
CA LEU A 14 -14.90 1.60 4.53
C LEU A 14 -14.63 2.85 5.37
N ALA A 15 -13.41 3.35 5.33
CA ALA A 15 -13.03 4.54 6.08
C ALA A 15 -13.54 5.83 5.42
N CYS A 16 -13.42 5.95 4.10
CA CYS A 16 -13.84 7.13 3.34
C CYS A 16 -14.08 6.77 1.86
N PRO A 17 -15.34 6.80 1.37
CA PRO A 17 -15.66 6.45 -0.02
C PRO A 17 -15.28 7.54 -1.05
N ARG A 18 -14.92 8.75 -0.62
CA ARG A 18 -14.59 9.87 -1.52
C ARG A 18 -13.59 9.55 -2.64
N PRO A 19 -12.51 8.77 -2.43
CA PRO A 19 -11.58 8.43 -3.50
C PRO A 19 -12.19 7.64 -4.67
N PHE A 20 -13.35 7.03 -4.45
CA PHE A 20 -14.09 6.22 -5.42
C PHE A 20 -15.23 6.98 -6.10
N ASP A 21 -15.37 8.27 -5.83
CA ASP A 21 -16.36 9.13 -6.46
C ASP A 21 -16.08 9.21 -7.97
N PRO A 22 -17.07 8.91 -8.84
CA PRO A 22 -16.89 8.95 -10.29
C PRO A 22 -16.49 10.30 -10.84
N GLU A 23 -16.82 11.38 -10.13
CA GLU A 23 -16.48 12.75 -10.53
C GLU A 23 -15.06 13.15 -10.14
N LEU A 24 -14.39 12.33 -9.34
CA LEU A 24 -13.04 12.63 -8.83
C LEU A 24 -11.99 12.04 -9.76
N GLU A 25 -11.22 12.89 -10.41
CA GLU A 25 -10.01 12.47 -11.09
C GLU A 25 -8.87 12.23 -10.09
N VAL A 26 -8.33 11.04 -10.14
CA VAL A 26 -7.23 10.63 -9.28
C VAL A 26 -6.03 10.31 -10.15
N GLU A 27 -4.88 10.93 -9.84
CA GLU A 27 -3.63 10.58 -10.49
C GLU A 27 -3.20 9.16 -10.10
N SER A 28 -2.97 8.30 -11.09
CA SER A 28 -2.35 7.00 -10.87
C SER A 28 -0.86 7.21 -10.56
N SER A 29 -0.39 6.71 -9.44
CA SER A 29 1.05 6.63 -9.19
C SER A 29 1.61 5.35 -9.81
N GLU A 30 2.77 5.44 -10.46
CA GLU A 30 3.48 4.25 -10.91
C GLU A 30 3.79 3.31 -9.75
N ALA A 31 3.66 2.02 -10.01
CA ALA A 31 3.98 1.00 -9.02
C ALA A 31 5.46 1.07 -8.65
N GLY A 32 5.75 1.25 -7.36
CA GLY A 32 7.11 1.23 -6.85
C GLY A 32 7.77 -0.15 -7.02
N GLU A 33 9.10 -0.20 -6.90
CA GLU A 33 9.89 -1.44 -7.06
C GLU A 33 9.39 -2.58 -6.17
N ALA A 34 9.00 -2.29 -4.92
CA ALA A 34 8.47 -3.30 -4.00
C ALA A 34 7.15 -3.92 -4.50
N ALA A 35 6.25 -3.12 -5.09
CA ALA A 35 5.00 -3.61 -5.65
C ALA A 35 5.25 -4.46 -6.90
N ARG A 36 6.14 -4.01 -7.80
CA ARG A 36 6.54 -4.80 -9.00
C ARG A 36 7.17 -6.14 -8.61
N TYR A 37 8.04 -6.13 -7.61
CA TYR A 37 8.61 -7.37 -7.07
C TYR A 37 7.53 -8.30 -6.52
N GLY A 38 6.58 -7.78 -5.74
CA GLY A 38 5.44 -8.54 -5.23
C GLY A 38 4.66 -9.20 -6.36
N SER A 39 4.32 -8.47 -7.42
CA SER A 39 3.61 -9.01 -8.58
C SER A 39 4.39 -10.11 -9.30
N ALA A 40 5.71 -9.94 -9.48
CA ALA A 40 6.57 -10.99 -10.05
C ALA A 40 6.62 -12.24 -9.17
N PHE A 41 6.72 -12.05 -7.85
CA PHE A 41 6.70 -13.14 -6.87
C PHE A 41 5.39 -13.93 -6.94
N HIS A 42 4.23 -13.25 -6.93
CA HIS A 42 2.91 -13.89 -7.04
C HIS A 42 2.79 -14.73 -8.31
N GLN A 43 3.15 -14.17 -9.47
CA GLN A 43 3.07 -14.88 -10.74
C GLN A 43 3.90 -16.18 -10.73
N VAL A 44 5.15 -16.12 -10.24
CA VAL A 44 6.02 -17.29 -10.23
C VAL A 44 5.59 -18.30 -9.17
N LEU A 45 5.13 -17.84 -8.00
CA LEU A 45 4.61 -18.73 -6.95
C LEU A 45 3.34 -19.44 -7.41
N ALA A 46 2.42 -18.76 -8.09
CA ALA A 46 1.23 -19.36 -8.69
C ALA A 46 1.61 -20.49 -9.64
N ALA A 47 2.52 -20.24 -10.57
CA ALA A 47 3.03 -21.28 -11.49
C ALA A 47 3.64 -22.49 -10.76
N CYS A 48 4.32 -22.26 -9.62
CA CYS A 48 4.82 -23.35 -8.77
C CYS A 48 3.68 -24.15 -8.14
N LEU A 49 2.63 -23.51 -7.68
CA LEU A 49 1.50 -24.17 -7.00
C LEU A 49 0.57 -24.90 -7.96
N GLU A 50 0.47 -24.47 -9.21
CA GLU A 50 -0.26 -25.18 -10.28
C GLU A 50 0.34 -26.54 -10.62
N THR A 51 1.64 -26.72 -10.34
CA THR A 51 2.31 -27.99 -10.62
C THR A 51 2.14 -28.98 -9.48
N PRO A 52 1.92 -30.30 -9.81
CA PRO A 52 1.73 -31.31 -8.78
C PRO A 52 2.92 -31.39 -7.81
N ALA A 53 2.64 -31.58 -6.52
CA ALA A 53 3.66 -31.69 -5.48
C ALA A 53 4.68 -32.80 -5.71
N LYS A 54 4.30 -33.85 -6.47
CA LYS A 54 5.20 -34.97 -6.84
C LYS A 54 6.27 -34.55 -7.87
N LYS A 55 6.00 -33.54 -8.70
CA LYS A 55 6.91 -33.02 -9.72
C LYS A 55 6.91 -31.47 -9.65
N PRO A 56 7.43 -30.88 -8.58
CA PRO A 56 7.32 -29.47 -8.37
C PRO A 56 8.14 -28.66 -9.39
N LEU A 57 7.57 -27.57 -9.89
CA LEU A 57 8.16 -26.70 -10.91
C LEU A 57 9.54 -26.20 -10.49
N GLU A 58 9.72 -25.80 -9.25
CA GLU A 58 10.96 -25.28 -8.70
C GLU A 58 12.14 -26.27 -8.67
N ARG A 59 11.90 -27.54 -9.04
CA ARG A 59 12.91 -28.57 -9.26
C ARG A 59 13.11 -28.92 -10.74
N SER A 60 12.43 -28.24 -11.64
CA SER A 60 12.51 -28.49 -13.08
C SER A 60 13.37 -27.46 -13.79
N ALA A 61 13.90 -27.78 -14.96
CA ALA A 61 14.61 -26.85 -15.83
C ALA A 61 13.73 -25.65 -16.29
N ARG A 62 12.41 -25.85 -16.34
CA ARG A 62 11.43 -24.81 -16.71
C ARG A 62 11.34 -23.70 -15.66
N TYR A 63 11.75 -23.94 -14.42
CA TYR A 63 11.63 -22.95 -13.34
C TYR A 63 12.37 -21.64 -13.64
N ALA A 64 13.60 -21.73 -14.14
CA ALA A 64 14.38 -20.56 -14.50
C ALA A 64 13.69 -19.69 -15.57
N HIS A 65 12.99 -20.35 -16.52
CA HIS A 65 12.22 -19.64 -17.53
C HIS A 65 11.04 -18.88 -16.94
N GLU A 66 10.25 -19.49 -16.05
CA GLU A 66 9.12 -18.81 -15.40
C GLU A 66 9.58 -17.65 -14.50
N VAL A 67 10.70 -17.79 -13.78
CA VAL A 67 11.30 -16.71 -13.02
C VAL A 67 11.73 -15.55 -13.94
N GLY A 68 12.42 -15.85 -15.04
CA GLY A 68 12.84 -14.84 -16.02
C GLY A 68 11.64 -14.10 -16.64
N LYS A 69 10.58 -14.83 -16.97
CA LYS A 69 9.34 -14.27 -17.50
C LYS A 69 8.66 -13.33 -16.50
N GLY A 70 8.54 -13.72 -15.23
CA GLY A 70 7.97 -12.88 -14.17
C GLY A 70 8.80 -11.62 -13.93
N ALA A 71 10.12 -11.76 -13.81
CA ALA A 71 11.02 -10.65 -13.62
C ALA A 71 10.97 -9.64 -14.78
N ALA A 72 10.94 -10.12 -16.02
CA ALA A 72 10.86 -9.28 -17.22
C ALA A 72 9.51 -8.55 -17.32
N LYS A 73 8.38 -9.26 -17.07
CA LYS A 73 7.04 -8.66 -17.16
C LYS A 73 6.85 -7.47 -16.22
N TYR A 74 7.44 -7.51 -15.04
CA TYR A 74 7.27 -6.47 -14.01
C TYR A 74 8.49 -5.55 -13.85
N ASP A 75 9.46 -5.62 -14.75
CA ASP A 75 10.70 -4.80 -14.70
C ASP A 75 11.34 -4.84 -13.30
N VAL A 76 11.55 -6.05 -12.78
CA VAL A 76 12.15 -6.24 -11.47
C VAL A 76 13.66 -6.07 -11.57
N LYS A 77 14.21 -5.06 -10.91
CA LYS A 77 15.66 -4.76 -10.87
C LYS A 77 16.45 -5.72 -9.99
N SER A 78 15.78 -6.41 -9.06
CA SER A 78 16.39 -7.50 -8.27
C SER A 78 16.86 -8.61 -9.19
N THR A 79 17.97 -9.26 -8.82
CA THR A 79 18.47 -10.37 -9.65
C THR A 79 17.42 -11.47 -9.76
N ALA A 80 17.25 -12.04 -10.95
CA ALA A 80 16.37 -13.19 -11.15
C ALA A 80 16.72 -14.35 -10.17
N HIS A 81 17.97 -14.42 -9.73
CA HIS A 81 18.44 -15.39 -8.74
C HIS A 81 17.79 -15.16 -7.35
N GLU A 82 17.68 -13.92 -6.89
CA GLU A 82 17.03 -13.61 -5.60
C GLU A 82 15.55 -13.96 -5.63
N LEU A 83 14.85 -13.58 -6.71
CA LEU A 83 13.44 -13.94 -6.89
C LEU A 83 13.28 -15.46 -6.92
N ALA A 84 14.14 -16.19 -7.65
CA ALA A 84 14.11 -17.64 -7.71
C ALA A 84 14.31 -18.30 -6.35
N GLY A 85 15.31 -17.87 -5.58
CA GLY A 85 15.56 -18.36 -4.23
C GLY A 85 14.38 -18.13 -3.29
N HIS A 86 13.83 -16.91 -3.33
CA HIS A 86 12.71 -16.51 -2.50
C HIS A 86 11.42 -17.29 -2.83
N VAL A 87 11.05 -17.42 -4.10
CA VAL A 87 9.88 -18.21 -4.52
C VAL A 87 10.05 -19.67 -4.18
N LYS A 88 11.24 -20.26 -4.41
CA LYS A 88 11.51 -21.67 -4.13
C LYS A 88 11.30 -22.01 -2.66
N SER A 89 11.88 -21.21 -1.74
CA SER A 89 11.70 -21.41 -0.31
C SER A 89 10.24 -21.23 0.10
N SER A 90 9.57 -20.23 -0.43
CA SER A 90 8.17 -19.91 -0.16
C SER A 90 7.23 -21.03 -0.63
N ALA A 91 7.39 -21.53 -1.85
CA ALA A 91 6.60 -22.64 -2.38
C ALA A 91 6.74 -23.90 -1.52
N GLN A 92 7.95 -24.20 -1.06
CA GLN A 92 8.19 -25.36 -0.20
C GLN A 92 7.49 -25.21 1.16
N VAL A 93 7.59 -24.03 1.81
CA VAL A 93 6.94 -23.77 3.10
C VAL A 93 5.43 -23.84 2.97
N LEU A 94 4.87 -23.23 1.92
CA LEU A 94 3.42 -23.23 1.69
C LEU A 94 2.88 -24.64 1.42
N ARG A 95 3.56 -25.44 0.60
CA ARG A 95 3.19 -26.84 0.37
C ARG A 95 3.26 -27.69 1.65
N ASN A 96 4.29 -27.50 2.46
CA ASN A 96 4.41 -28.18 3.75
C ASN A 96 3.27 -27.83 4.69
N TRP A 97 2.88 -26.54 4.70
CA TRP A 97 1.75 -26.08 5.48
C TRP A 97 0.44 -26.70 4.98
N LEU A 98 0.15 -26.62 3.67
CA LEU A 98 -1.02 -27.25 3.06
C LEU A 98 -1.11 -28.76 3.36
N GLY A 99 0.02 -29.46 3.26
CA GLY A 99 0.09 -30.88 3.56
C GLY A 99 -0.18 -31.21 5.03
N ARG A 100 0.38 -30.43 5.95
CA ARG A 100 0.14 -30.56 7.40
C ARG A 100 -1.31 -30.30 7.77
N GLU A 101 -1.90 -29.29 7.14
CA GLU A 101 -3.30 -28.92 7.33
C GLU A 101 -4.28 -29.81 6.53
N LYS A 102 -3.77 -30.77 5.75
CA LYS A 102 -4.57 -31.66 4.87
C LYS A 102 -5.45 -30.90 3.88
N LEU A 103 -4.95 -29.79 3.37
CA LEU A 103 -5.62 -28.93 2.40
C LEU A 103 -5.10 -29.21 0.99
N GLY A 104 -6.01 -29.34 0.03
CA GLY A 104 -5.72 -29.36 -1.40
C GLY A 104 -5.93 -28.00 -2.02
N VAL A 105 -5.05 -27.57 -2.93
CA VAL A 105 -5.23 -26.38 -3.75
C VAL A 105 -6.44 -26.57 -4.64
N SER A 106 -7.39 -25.66 -4.58
CA SER A 106 -8.62 -25.66 -5.36
C SER A 106 -8.59 -24.62 -6.49
N GLU A 107 -8.10 -23.44 -6.19
CA GLU A 107 -8.06 -22.31 -7.11
C GLU A 107 -6.82 -21.45 -6.85
N ILE A 108 -6.23 -20.88 -7.91
CA ILE A 108 -5.04 -20.04 -7.86
C ILE A 108 -5.26 -18.82 -8.76
N GLU A 109 -4.95 -17.62 -8.26
CA GLU A 109 -5.02 -16.33 -9.00
C GLU A 109 -6.36 -16.15 -9.72
N ARG A 110 -7.48 -16.35 -9.00
CA ARG A 110 -8.82 -16.19 -9.53
C ARG A 110 -9.44 -14.87 -9.09
N SER A 111 -10.06 -14.18 -10.03
CA SER A 111 -10.73 -12.92 -9.77
C SER A 111 -12.23 -13.11 -9.56
N TYR A 112 -12.77 -12.40 -8.60
CA TYR A 112 -14.17 -12.45 -8.20
C TYR A 112 -14.72 -11.06 -7.98
N ALA A 113 -16.02 -10.91 -8.22
CA ALA A 113 -16.78 -9.74 -7.80
C ALA A 113 -17.73 -10.15 -6.66
N VAL A 114 -17.72 -9.40 -5.56
CA VAL A 114 -18.60 -9.59 -4.41
C VAL A 114 -19.68 -8.52 -4.43
N ALA A 115 -20.94 -8.94 -4.46
CA ALA A 115 -22.11 -8.08 -4.38
C ALA A 115 -22.72 -8.20 -2.96
N PRO A 116 -22.45 -7.24 -2.06
CA PRO A 116 -23.03 -7.24 -0.70
C PRO A 116 -24.45 -6.67 -0.75
N SER A 117 -25.31 -7.15 0.18
CA SER A 117 -26.68 -6.65 0.34
C SER A 117 -26.95 -6.06 1.74
N ALA A 118 -27.99 -5.25 1.84
CA ALA A 118 -28.35 -4.52 3.08
C ALA A 118 -28.73 -5.46 4.25
N ASP A 119 -29.23 -6.64 3.97
CA ASP A 119 -29.62 -7.67 4.96
C ASP A 119 -28.43 -8.50 5.46
N GLY A 120 -27.22 -8.20 4.94
CA GLY A 120 -26.00 -8.93 5.27
C GLY A 120 -25.80 -10.19 4.45
N GLY A 121 -26.62 -10.41 3.41
CA GLY A 121 -26.32 -11.37 2.37
C GLY A 121 -25.21 -10.89 1.46
N TRP A 122 -24.66 -11.80 0.68
CA TRP A 122 -23.70 -11.46 -0.37
C TRP A 122 -23.70 -12.57 -1.43
N ASN A 123 -23.31 -12.18 -2.62
CA ASN A 123 -23.03 -13.10 -3.72
C ASN A 123 -21.60 -12.87 -4.21
N ALA A 124 -20.98 -13.91 -4.75
CA ALA A 124 -19.68 -13.79 -5.40
C ALA A 124 -19.69 -14.54 -6.71
N ARG A 125 -19.35 -13.85 -7.78
CA ARG A 125 -19.20 -14.45 -9.12
C ARG A 125 -17.75 -14.36 -9.59
N GLU A 126 -17.30 -15.36 -10.34
CA GLU A 126 -16.01 -15.30 -11.03
C GLU A 126 -16.09 -14.25 -12.16
N ILE A 127 -15.02 -13.48 -12.30
CA ILE A 127 -14.87 -12.45 -13.31
C ILE A 127 -13.53 -12.63 -14.05
N PRO A 128 -13.37 -12.07 -15.25
CA PRO A 128 -12.06 -12.01 -15.89
C PRO A 128 -11.03 -11.33 -14.98
N PRO A 129 -9.74 -11.68 -15.08
CA PRO A 129 -8.69 -10.97 -14.40
C PRO A 129 -8.70 -9.49 -14.82
N HIS A 130 -8.17 -8.63 -13.96
CA HIS A 130 -8.04 -7.20 -14.28
C HIS A 130 -7.19 -6.98 -15.54
N ASP A 131 -7.45 -5.89 -16.23
CA ASP A 131 -6.66 -5.42 -17.37
C ASP A 131 -5.25 -4.90 -16.94
N GLU A 132 -4.50 -4.39 -17.91
CA GLU A 132 -3.17 -3.80 -17.66
C GLU A 132 -3.21 -2.56 -16.77
N GLU A 133 -4.35 -1.87 -16.70
CA GLU A 133 -4.59 -0.72 -15.83
C GLU A 133 -5.12 -1.10 -14.44
N HIS A 134 -5.11 -2.39 -14.10
CA HIS A 134 -5.65 -2.96 -12.85
C HIS A 134 -7.15 -2.68 -12.63
N ARG A 135 -7.93 -2.70 -13.72
CA ARG A 135 -9.38 -2.57 -13.69
C ARG A 135 -10.08 -3.89 -13.91
N TYR A 136 -11.20 -4.04 -13.25
CA TYR A 136 -12.06 -5.19 -13.39
C TYR A 136 -13.37 -4.79 -14.07
N GLU A 137 -13.90 -5.69 -14.87
CA GLU A 137 -15.26 -5.56 -15.42
C GLU A 137 -16.28 -6.02 -14.38
N VAL A 138 -16.91 -5.07 -13.68
CA VAL A 138 -17.88 -5.34 -12.62
C VAL A 138 -19.09 -4.43 -12.72
N GLU A 139 -20.21 -4.90 -12.18
CA GLU A 139 -21.42 -4.11 -12.07
C GLU A 139 -21.34 -3.07 -10.94
N PRO A 140 -22.11 -1.98 -11.00
CA PRO A 140 -22.19 -1.02 -9.91
C PRO A 140 -22.56 -1.69 -8.58
N GLY A 141 -21.80 -1.40 -7.52
CA GLY A 141 -22.02 -1.99 -6.21
C GLY A 141 -21.30 -3.33 -5.99
N GLU A 142 -20.61 -3.85 -6.98
CA GLU A 142 -19.74 -5.01 -6.82
C GLU A 142 -18.31 -4.61 -6.43
N LEU A 143 -17.72 -5.39 -5.57
CA LEU A 143 -16.32 -5.22 -5.11
C LEU A 143 -15.45 -6.31 -5.72
N PRO A 144 -14.61 -6.01 -6.71
CA PRO A 144 -13.72 -6.98 -7.31
C PRO A 144 -12.50 -7.27 -6.43
N GLY A 145 -11.96 -8.47 -6.59
CA GLY A 145 -10.69 -8.86 -5.98
C GLY A 145 -10.14 -10.15 -6.55
N THR A 146 -8.83 -10.23 -6.66
CA THR A 146 -8.15 -11.48 -7.00
C THR A 146 -7.78 -12.21 -5.70
N VAL A 147 -8.09 -13.49 -5.64
CA VAL A 147 -7.68 -14.40 -4.57
C VAL A 147 -6.43 -15.14 -5.03
N ASP A 148 -5.35 -15.03 -4.28
CA ASP A 148 -4.10 -15.69 -4.65
C ASP A 148 -4.22 -17.21 -4.56
N LEU A 149 -4.93 -17.73 -3.53
CA LEU A 149 -5.14 -19.15 -3.34
C LEU A 149 -6.43 -19.45 -2.59
N ILE A 150 -7.22 -20.41 -3.10
CA ILE A 150 -8.26 -21.09 -2.33
C ILE A 150 -7.84 -22.54 -2.14
N ALA A 151 -7.80 -22.99 -0.89
CA ALA A 151 -7.52 -24.37 -0.53
C ALA A 151 -8.70 -24.97 0.25
N ARG A 152 -8.92 -26.29 0.08
CA ARG A 152 -10.01 -27.00 0.72
C ARG A 152 -9.54 -28.34 1.27
N ASP A 153 -10.17 -28.79 2.33
CA ASP A 153 -10.04 -30.16 2.81
C ASP A 153 -10.76 -31.15 1.87
N THR A 154 -10.41 -32.41 1.96
CA THR A 154 -10.99 -33.49 1.13
C THR A 154 -12.53 -33.57 1.25
N ASN A 155 -13.07 -33.26 2.42
CA ASN A 155 -14.50 -33.32 2.71
C ASN A 155 -15.23 -32.02 2.36
N ARG A 156 -14.53 -31.00 1.92
CA ARG A 156 -15.06 -29.65 1.64
C ARG A 156 -15.80 -29.02 2.85
N THR A 157 -15.36 -29.37 4.06
CA THR A 157 -15.88 -28.79 5.29
C THR A 157 -15.10 -27.58 5.75
N ARG A 158 -13.88 -27.40 5.22
CA ARG A 158 -12.99 -26.29 5.50
C ARG A 158 -12.55 -25.64 4.19
N THR A 159 -12.73 -24.36 4.07
CA THR A 159 -12.25 -23.53 2.95
C THR A 159 -11.31 -22.47 3.48
N VAL A 160 -10.09 -22.43 2.99
CA VAL A 160 -9.11 -21.39 3.35
C VAL A 160 -8.89 -20.49 2.16
N VAL A 161 -9.07 -19.18 2.38
CA VAL A 161 -8.75 -18.13 1.40
C VAL A 161 -7.45 -17.47 1.85
N LEU A 162 -6.45 -17.53 1.00
CA LEU A 162 -5.10 -17.11 1.34
C LEU A 162 -4.63 -15.98 0.41
N ASP A 163 -3.98 -14.99 0.98
CA ASP A 163 -3.39 -13.84 0.32
C ASP A 163 -1.88 -13.80 0.61
N HIS A 164 -1.08 -13.59 -0.42
CA HIS A 164 0.37 -13.55 -0.31
C HIS A 164 0.87 -12.13 -0.05
N LYS A 165 1.81 -11.99 0.87
CA LYS A 165 2.45 -10.71 1.20
C LYS A 165 3.98 -10.84 1.19
N THR A 166 4.66 -9.98 0.45
CA THR A 166 6.12 -9.99 0.26
C THR A 166 6.83 -8.79 0.89
N GLY A 167 6.09 -7.86 1.45
CA GLY A 167 6.63 -6.65 2.09
C GLY A 167 7.17 -6.91 3.50
N SER A 168 7.45 -5.82 4.21
CA SER A 168 7.78 -5.88 5.64
C SER A 168 6.61 -6.45 6.44
N LEU A 169 6.94 -7.13 7.55
CA LEU A 169 5.93 -7.70 8.44
C LEU A 169 5.05 -6.60 9.05
N ASP A 170 3.76 -6.67 8.75
CA ASP A 170 2.76 -5.86 9.43
C ASP A 170 2.23 -6.65 10.65
N PRO A 171 2.23 -6.08 11.87
CA PRO A 171 1.64 -6.74 13.03
C PRO A 171 0.19 -7.21 12.83
N GLY A 172 -0.57 -6.53 11.95
CA GLY A 172 -1.93 -6.91 11.57
C GLY A 172 -2.01 -8.28 10.86
N PHE A 173 -0.93 -8.76 10.23
CA PHE A 173 -0.92 -10.06 9.55
C PHE A 173 -1.13 -11.24 10.51
N ALA A 174 -0.77 -11.09 11.79
CA ALA A 174 -1.04 -12.11 12.80
C ALA A 174 -2.54 -12.31 13.09
N GLN A 175 -3.40 -11.39 12.63
CA GLN A 175 -4.86 -11.43 12.83
C GLN A 175 -5.58 -11.16 11.50
N PRO A 176 -5.46 -12.06 10.50
CA PRO A 176 -5.99 -11.83 9.16
C PRO A 176 -7.49 -11.58 9.15
N ALA A 177 -8.27 -12.21 10.02
CA ALA A 177 -9.70 -11.98 10.11
C ALA A 177 -10.10 -10.56 10.55
N LYS A 178 -9.16 -9.74 11.01
CA LYS A 178 -9.40 -8.31 11.35
C LYS A 178 -9.13 -7.38 10.16
N LEU A 179 -8.37 -7.81 9.18
CA LEU A 179 -8.02 -6.99 8.01
C LEU A 179 -9.18 -6.88 7.03
N ALA A 180 -9.52 -5.67 6.62
CA ALA A 180 -10.64 -5.41 5.71
C ALA A 180 -10.51 -6.14 4.36
N GLN A 181 -9.31 -6.20 3.80
CA GLN A 181 -9.02 -6.98 2.59
C GLN A 181 -9.36 -8.46 2.81
N MET A 182 -8.85 -9.05 3.88
CA MET A 182 -9.05 -10.47 4.16
C MET A 182 -10.52 -10.81 4.47
N LYS A 183 -11.25 -9.92 5.14
CA LYS A 183 -12.70 -10.05 5.32
C LYS A 183 -13.43 -10.09 3.97
N THR A 184 -13.06 -9.23 3.04
CA THR A 184 -13.65 -9.20 1.69
C THR A 184 -13.34 -10.48 0.93
N LEU A 185 -12.08 -10.91 0.90
CA LEU A 185 -11.69 -12.18 0.29
C LEU A 185 -12.37 -13.38 0.98
N GLY A 186 -12.57 -13.31 2.28
CA GLY A 186 -13.30 -14.31 3.05
C GLY A 186 -14.79 -14.44 2.67
N LEU A 187 -15.43 -13.36 2.15
CA LEU A 187 -16.78 -13.45 1.58
C LEU A 187 -16.79 -14.34 0.32
N ILE A 188 -15.74 -14.27 -0.51
CA ILE A 188 -15.58 -15.16 -1.67
C ILE A 188 -15.55 -16.62 -1.22
N GLY A 189 -14.73 -16.93 -0.21
CA GLY A 189 -14.67 -18.27 0.40
C GLY A 189 -16.02 -18.73 0.93
N GLY A 190 -16.78 -17.81 1.55
CA GLY A 190 -18.12 -18.07 2.06
C GLY A 190 -19.16 -18.39 0.97
N ALA A 191 -19.14 -17.65 -0.14
CA ALA A 191 -20.00 -17.90 -1.30
C ALA A 191 -19.65 -19.23 -1.97
N LYS A 192 -18.38 -19.50 -2.21
CA LYS A 192 -17.88 -20.75 -2.80
C LYS A 192 -18.17 -21.98 -1.97
N ARG A 193 -18.29 -21.83 -0.66
CA ARG A 193 -18.75 -22.89 0.23
C ARG A 193 -20.15 -23.39 -0.12
N CYS A 194 -21.03 -22.47 -0.51
CA CYS A 194 -22.43 -22.79 -0.79
C CYS A 194 -22.64 -23.52 -2.11
N GLU A 195 -21.71 -23.41 -3.07
CA GLU A 195 -21.83 -24.01 -4.41
C GLU A 195 -21.73 -25.55 -4.41
N GLY A 196 -21.32 -26.19 -3.35
CA GLY A 196 -21.11 -27.65 -3.36
C GLY A 196 -21.59 -28.45 -2.14
N ASN A 197 -21.89 -27.81 -1.03
CA ASN A 197 -22.28 -28.51 0.18
C ASN A 197 -23.10 -27.61 1.09
N ARG A 198 -24.38 -27.93 1.27
CA ARG A 198 -25.31 -27.25 2.21
C ARG A 198 -25.04 -27.60 3.69
N SER A 199 -23.87 -28.21 3.99
CA SER A 199 -23.51 -28.49 5.37
C SER A 199 -23.36 -27.20 6.15
N THR A 200 -24.21 -26.99 7.16
CA THR A 200 -24.17 -25.86 8.09
C THR A 200 -22.90 -25.81 8.95
N ARG A 201 -22.03 -26.81 8.85
CA ARG A 201 -20.79 -26.94 9.65
C ARG A 201 -19.51 -26.59 8.90
N SER A 202 -19.58 -26.10 7.66
CA SER A 202 -18.35 -25.76 6.94
C SER A 202 -17.77 -24.44 7.45
N VAL A 203 -16.45 -24.43 7.70
CA VAL A 203 -15.71 -23.27 8.23
C VAL A 203 -15.01 -22.56 7.06
N VAL A 204 -15.06 -21.24 7.06
CA VAL A 204 -14.20 -20.39 6.23
C VAL A 204 -13.07 -19.87 7.11
N GLU A 205 -11.86 -19.99 6.60
CA GLU A 205 -10.69 -19.38 7.21
C GLU A 205 -10.09 -18.38 6.23
N VAL A 206 -9.54 -17.32 6.77
CA VAL A 206 -8.72 -16.36 6.02
C VAL A 206 -7.28 -16.49 6.47
N ALA A 207 -6.36 -16.49 5.53
CA ALA A 207 -4.96 -16.70 5.82
C ALA A 207 -4.06 -15.71 5.07
N ILE A 208 -2.99 -15.28 5.71
CA ILE A 208 -1.90 -14.52 5.09
C ILE A 208 -0.66 -15.40 5.06
N PHE A 209 -0.14 -15.61 3.88
CA PHE A 209 1.19 -16.15 3.68
C PHE A 209 2.17 -14.99 3.52
N HIS A 210 2.89 -14.70 4.59
CA HIS A 210 3.91 -13.65 4.59
C HIS A 210 5.27 -14.25 4.24
N ALA A 211 5.80 -13.83 3.10
CA ALA A 211 7.10 -14.21 2.59
C ALA A 211 8.01 -12.97 2.55
N ASP A 212 8.71 -12.68 3.65
CA ASP A 212 9.73 -11.63 3.66
C ASP A 212 10.96 -12.09 2.87
N ARG A 213 11.57 -11.18 2.14
CA ARG A 213 12.83 -11.43 1.40
C ARG A 213 14.00 -11.89 2.29
N ARG A 214 13.98 -11.53 3.58
CA ARG A 214 15.05 -11.77 4.55
C ARG A 214 14.66 -12.74 5.66
N GLY A 215 13.39 -13.08 5.76
CA GLY A 215 12.82 -13.91 6.81
C GLY A 215 12.38 -15.29 6.32
N LEU A 216 12.03 -16.15 7.29
CA LEU A 216 11.35 -17.39 6.96
C LEU A 216 9.88 -17.10 6.63
N PRO A 217 9.34 -17.70 5.55
CA PRO A 217 7.93 -17.54 5.24
C PRO A 217 7.04 -18.10 6.37
N ILE A 218 5.97 -17.36 6.69
CA ILE A 218 5.03 -17.70 7.77
C ILE A 218 3.61 -17.68 7.23
N VAL A 219 2.76 -18.59 7.70
CA VAL A 219 1.33 -18.58 7.45
C VAL A 219 0.60 -18.22 8.75
N TYR A 220 -0.23 -17.20 8.67
CA TYR A 220 -1.19 -16.84 9.72
C TYR A 220 -2.57 -17.18 9.19
N ALA A 221 -3.34 -18.00 9.90
CA ALA A 221 -4.68 -18.41 9.52
C ALA A 221 -5.64 -18.28 10.71
N GLU A 222 -6.82 -17.74 10.47
CA GLU A 222 -7.87 -17.55 11.46
C GLU A 222 -9.24 -17.93 10.88
N PRO A 223 -10.13 -18.50 11.71
CA PRO A 223 -11.53 -18.67 11.34
C PRO A 223 -12.18 -17.32 11.05
N TYR A 224 -13.05 -17.29 10.03
CA TYR A 224 -13.86 -16.13 9.69
C TYR A 224 -15.34 -16.52 9.77
N GLU A 225 -15.95 -16.19 10.87
CA GLU A 225 -17.29 -16.67 11.24
C GLU A 225 -18.40 -16.05 10.36
N GLY A 226 -19.46 -16.81 10.11
CA GLY A 226 -20.59 -16.37 9.30
C GLY A 226 -21.31 -15.11 9.84
N ARG A 227 -21.24 -14.86 11.15
CA ARG A 227 -21.75 -13.62 11.76
C ARG A 227 -20.89 -12.41 11.35
N GLU A 228 -19.59 -12.57 11.35
CA GLU A 228 -18.64 -11.53 10.94
C GLU A 228 -18.72 -11.28 9.44
N GLN A 229 -18.89 -12.34 8.64
CA GLN A 229 -19.13 -12.24 7.20
C GLN A 229 -20.35 -11.37 6.91
N ARG A 230 -21.50 -11.66 7.55
CA ARG A 230 -22.72 -10.85 7.38
C ARG A 230 -22.52 -9.41 7.78
N ARG A 231 -21.87 -9.17 8.94
CA ARG A 231 -21.57 -7.81 9.39
C ARG A 231 -20.73 -7.04 8.38
N HIS A 232 -19.70 -7.68 7.85
CA HIS A 232 -18.84 -7.07 6.85
C HIS A 232 -19.57 -6.78 5.53
N ALA A 233 -20.47 -7.66 5.09
CA ALA A 233 -21.32 -7.43 3.93
C ALA A 233 -22.21 -6.18 4.09
N VAL A 234 -22.83 -5.99 5.27
CA VAL A 234 -23.60 -4.77 5.61
C VAL A 234 -22.72 -3.53 5.57
N GLU A 235 -21.50 -3.60 6.15
CA GLU A 235 -20.54 -2.50 6.16
C GLU A 235 -20.12 -2.10 4.72
N LEU A 236 -19.86 -3.07 3.86
CA LEU A 236 -19.54 -2.85 2.44
C LEU A 236 -20.72 -2.22 1.69
N HIS A 237 -21.94 -2.79 1.84
CA HIS A 237 -23.15 -2.24 1.21
C HIS A 237 -23.35 -0.77 1.58
N ALA A 238 -23.24 -0.44 2.88
CA ALA A 238 -23.36 0.92 3.37
C ALA A 238 -22.24 1.84 2.83
N ALA A 239 -21.02 1.33 2.64
CA ALA A 239 -19.93 2.09 2.07
C ALA A 239 -20.16 2.41 0.59
N PHE A 240 -20.65 1.46 -0.20
CA PHE A 240 -21.04 1.68 -1.59
C PHE A 240 -22.14 2.74 -1.72
N ALA A 241 -23.15 2.71 -0.88
CA ALA A 241 -24.24 3.70 -0.86
C ALA A 241 -23.75 5.15 -0.59
N ARG A 242 -22.55 5.29 -0.04
CA ARG A 242 -21.92 6.60 0.23
C ARG A 242 -21.05 7.11 -0.92
N ILE A 243 -20.72 6.30 -1.91
CA ILE A 243 -19.99 6.76 -3.11
C ILE A 243 -20.86 7.77 -3.85
N GLY A 244 -20.30 8.91 -4.23
CA GLY A 244 -21.03 10.00 -4.88
C GLY A 244 -21.95 10.82 -3.98
N SER A 245 -22.11 10.46 -2.69
CA SER A 245 -22.95 11.21 -1.74
C SER A 245 -22.31 12.48 -1.17
N GLY A 246 -21.07 12.76 -1.54
CA GLY A 246 -20.27 13.84 -0.93
C GLY A 246 -19.70 13.50 0.47
N PHE A 247 -19.92 12.29 0.96
CA PHE A 247 -19.37 11.88 2.25
C PHE A 247 -17.84 11.85 2.25
N MET A 248 -17.25 12.56 3.19
CA MET A 248 -15.80 12.63 3.38
C MET A 248 -15.45 12.49 4.85
N ARG A 249 -14.43 11.70 5.14
CA ARG A 249 -13.94 11.51 6.51
C ARG A 249 -12.43 11.49 6.54
N ALA A 250 -11.83 12.46 7.26
CA ALA A 250 -10.40 12.44 7.52
C ALA A 250 -10.02 11.34 8.53
N GLY A 251 -8.79 10.85 8.43
CA GLY A 251 -8.25 9.84 9.32
C GLY A 251 -6.92 9.26 8.82
N PRO A 252 -6.41 8.20 9.46
CA PRO A 252 -5.11 7.59 9.11
C PRO A 252 -5.01 7.15 7.64
N GLN A 253 -6.14 6.76 7.03
CA GLN A 253 -6.21 6.37 5.62
C GLN A 253 -5.83 7.51 4.66
N CYS A 254 -5.93 8.77 5.10
CA CYS A 254 -5.57 9.92 4.27
C CYS A 254 -4.09 9.95 3.89
N THR A 255 -3.22 9.30 4.65
CA THR A 255 -1.78 9.20 4.35
C THR A 255 -1.54 8.56 2.98
N TYR A 256 -2.34 7.55 2.63
CA TYR A 256 -2.21 6.79 1.37
C TYR A 256 -3.36 7.08 0.39
N CYS A 257 -4.23 8.02 0.72
CA CYS A 257 -5.37 8.37 -0.11
C CYS A 257 -4.88 9.16 -1.35
N PRO A 258 -5.18 8.70 -2.57
CA PRO A 258 -4.77 9.42 -3.78
C PRO A 258 -5.47 10.77 -3.95
N ALA A 259 -6.66 10.95 -3.32
CA ALA A 259 -7.41 12.21 -3.34
C ALA A 259 -6.99 13.20 -2.22
N ARG A 260 -5.97 12.88 -1.43
CA ARG A 260 -5.62 13.62 -0.20
C ARG A 260 -5.31 15.12 -0.42
N PHE A 261 -4.74 15.47 -1.56
CA PHE A 261 -4.26 16.84 -1.81
C PHE A 261 -5.37 17.85 -2.11
N GLY A 262 -6.49 17.40 -2.70
CA GLY A 262 -7.66 18.25 -2.96
C GLY A 262 -8.83 17.98 -2.02
N CYS A 263 -8.64 17.20 -0.95
CA CYS A 263 -9.73 16.78 -0.07
C CYS A 263 -10.01 17.82 1.04
N PRO A 264 -11.20 18.45 1.05
CA PRO A 264 -11.55 19.45 2.07
C PRO A 264 -11.53 18.88 3.50
N ALA A 265 -11.95 17.61 3.69
CA ALA A 265 -11.94 16.99 5.00
C ALA A 265 -10.51 16.81 5.53
N ARG A 266 -9.54 16.42 4.67
CA ARG A 266 -8.14 16.31 5.08
C ARG A 266 -7.53 17.68 5.38
N THR A 267 -7.85 18.70 4.60
CA THR A 267 -7.40 20.07 4.85
C THR A 267 -7.93 20.59 6.18
N ALA A 268 -9.22 20.38 6.47
CA ALA A 268 -9.81 20.78 7.74
C ALA A 268 -9.19 20.02 8.93
N ASP A 269 -8.92 18.72 8.79
CA ASP A 269 -8.27 17.89 9.79
C ASP A 269 -6.84 18.37 10.09
N LEU A 270 -6.04 18.63 9.06
CA LEU A 270 -4.70 19.19 9.20
C LEU A 270 -4.70 20.57 9.89
N LEU A 271 -5.67 21.42 9.54
CA LEU A 271 -5.82 22.72 10.19
C LEU A 271 -6.21 22.56 11.66
N ALA A 272 -7.13 21.63 11.98
CA ALA A 272 -7.54 21.36 13.35
C ALA A 272 -6.39 20.77 14.18
N GLU A 273 -5.65 19.79 13.63
CA GLU A 273 -4.46 19.21 14.27
C GLU A 273 -3.39 20.30 14.52
N SER A 274 -3.12 21.13 13.52
CA SER A 274 -2.13 22.22 13.64
C SER A 274 -2.57 23.26 14.66
N THR A 275 -3.85 23.62 14.69
CA THR A 275 -4.40 24.57 15.67
C THR A 275 -4.37 23.98 17.07
N ALA A 276 -4.77 22.72 17.25
CA ALA A 276 -4.72 22.04 18.54
C ALA A 276 -3.28 21.92 19.07
N ALA A 277 -2.32 21.55 18.20
CA ALA A 277 -0.91 21.48 18.56
C ALA A 277 -0.33 22.87 18.91
N LEU A 278 -0.74 23.93 18.21
CA LEU A 278 -0.36 25.31 18.53
C LEU A 278 -0.92 25.74 19.90
N VAL A 279 -2.20 25.47 20.15
CA VAL A 279 -2.85 25.81 21.43
C VAL A 279 -2.24 25.01 22.58
N GLU A 280 -2.04 23.71 22.41
CA GLU A 280 -1.40 22.85 23.41
C GLU A 280 0.05 23.26 23.64
N GLY A 281 0.79 23.54 22.57
CA GLY A 281 2.16 24.07 22.63
C GLY A 281 2.22 25.41 23.33
N ALA A 282 1.31 26.35 23.00
CA ALA A 282 1.22 27.64 23.65
C ALA A 282 0.90 27.51 25.16
N ASN A 283 -0.03 26.64 25.53
CA ASN A 283 -0.39 26.36 26.91
C ASN A 283 0.76 25.70 27.70
N LYS A 284 1.52 24.78 27.07
CA LYS A 284 2.66 24.13 27.71
C LYS A 284 3.90 25.02 27.79
N LEU A 285 4.06 25.94 26.84
CA LEU A 285 5.27 26.75 26.70
C LEU A 285 5.17 28.13 27.35
N ALA A 286 4.01 28.49 27.93
CA ALA A 286 3.77 29.83 28.50
C ALA A 286 4.28 30.93 27.55
N VAL A 287 3.67 31.03 26.36
CA VAL A 287 4.10 31.96 25.30
C VAL A 287 3.89 33.38 25.76
N GLU A 288 4.97 34.12 25.98
CA GLU A 288 4.90 35.56 26.07
C GLU A 288 4.41 36.16 24.73
N PRO A 289 3.69 37.32 24.79
CA PRO A 289 3.01 37.87 23.61
C PRO A 289 3.99 38.15 22.46
N LEU A 290 3.49 37.81 21.27
CA LEU A 290 4.07 38.00 19.94
C LEU A 290 5.07 39.16 19.83
N GLY A 291 6.32 38.86 19.75
CA GLY A 291 7.39 39.85 19.50
C GLY A 291 8.81 39.36 19.74
N ARG A 292 9.02 38.28 20.45
CA ARG A 292 10.33 37.68 20.64
C ARG A 292 10.33 36.24 20.17
N ALA A 293 11.39 35.86 19.44
CA ALA A 293 11.60 34.54 18.89
C ALA A 293 11.17 33.44 19.87
N ILE A 294 10.46 32.49 19.35
CA ILE A 294 9.90 31.34 20.05
C ILE A 294 11.03 30.49 20.67
N ILE A 295 11.53 30.97 21.79
CA ILE A 295 12.33 30.14 22.69
C ILE A 295 11.49 30.05 23.97
N PRO A 296 11.00 28.85 24.31
CA PRO A 296 10.18 28.70 25.51
C PRO A 296 11.03 28.99 26.75
N SER A 297 10.73 30.08 27.41
CA SER A 297 11.20 30.33 28.79
C SER A 297 10.25 29.65 29.78
N GLY A 298 9.73 28.47 29.43
CA GLY A 298 8.77 27.75 30.27
C GLY A 298 9.45 27.14 31.49
N ALA A 299 9.29 27.77 32.62
CA ALA A 299 9.52 27.11 33.90
C ALA A 299 8.54 25.90 33.98
N GLY A 300 9.07 24.69 33.98
CA GLY A 300 8.32 23.49 34.33
C GLY A 300 8.30 22.31 33.38
N LEU A 301 8.64 22.45 32.09
CA LEU A 301 8.75 21.31 31.19
C LEU A 301 10.19 20.81 31.08
N ALA A 302 10.40 19.48 31.14
CA ALA A 302 11.67 18.87 30.83
C ALA A 302 12.11 19.20 29.40
N ILE A 303 13.42 19.23 29.13
CA ILE A 303 13.98 19.54 27.80
C ILE A 303 13.43 18.57 26.74
N GLU A 304 13.27 17.29 27.12
CA GLU A 304 12.74 16.23 26.27
C GLU A 304 11.27 16.49 25.87
N GLU A 305 10.45 16.96 26.79
CA GLU A 305 9.03 17.31 26.51
C GLU A 305 8.93 18.49 25.57
N ARG A 306 9.78 19.51 25.74
CA ARG A 306 9.84 20.68 24.82
C ARG A 306 10.28 20.23 23.42
N ALA A 307 11.29 19.37 23.34
CA ALA A 307 11.75 18.82 22.07
C ALA A 307 10.64 18.02 21.37
N GLY A 308 9.86 17.23 22.12
CA GLY A 308 8.72 16.49 21.61
C GLY A 308 7.63 17.40 21.00
N VAL A 309 7.22 18.45 21.73
CA VAL A 309 6.23 19.43 21.23
C VAL A 309 6.73 20.15 19.97
N LEU A 310 7.99 20.60 19.96
CA LEU A 310 8.58 21.25 18.79
C LEU A 310 8.68 20.29 17.59
N TYR A 311 8.99 19.02 17.82
CA TYR A 311 9.05 18.01 16.77
C TYR A 311 7.67 17.80 16.10
N GLU A 312 6.60 17.65 16.88
CA GLU A 312 5.25 17.50 16.35
C GLU A 312 4.77 18.76 15.59
N LEU A 313 5.07 19.95 16.10
CA LEU A 313 4.79 21.20 15.37
C LEU A 313 5.51 21.26 14.03
N LEU A 314 6.81 20.93 14.00
CA LEU A 314 7.61 20.89 12.77
C LEU A 314 7.08 19.86 11.78
N LYS A 315 6.60 18.73 12.27
CA LYS A 315 5.97 17.69 11.43
C LYS A 315 4.68 18.19 10.76
N CYS A 316 3.81 18.89 11.52
CA CYS A 316 2.62 19.53 10.97
C CYS A 316 2.96 20.59 9.91
N PHE A 317 3.92 21.46 10.19
CA PHE A 317 4.36 22.48 9.22
C PHE A 317 4.97 21.87 7.95
N ARG A 318 5.75 20.79 8.06
CA ARG A 318 6.29 20.08 6.90
C ARG A 318 5.18 19.47 6.03
N ALA A 319 4.16 18.88 6.64
CA ALA A 319 3.04 18.33 5.91
C ALA A 319 2.25 19.39 5.14
N LEU A 320 2.04 20.57 5.73
CA LEU A 320 1.41 21.72 5.09
C LEU A 320 2.28 22.29 3.96
N ASP A 321 3.58 22.42 4.20
CA ASP A 321 4.55 22.90 3.19
C ASP A 321 4.61 21.96 1.99
N GLU A 322 4.68 20.63 2.22
CA GLU A 322 4.69 19.63 1.16
C GLU A 322 3.39 19.65 0.34
N ALA A 323 2.23 19.75 1.00
CA ALA A 323 0.93 19.84 0.33
C ALA A 323 0.81 21.11 -0.50
N GLY A 324 1.15 22.25 0.08
CA GLY A 324 1.14 23.55 -0.60
C GLY A 324 2.11 23.60 -1.78
N THR A 325 3.33 23.10 -1.58
CA THR A 325 4.35 23.07 -2.64
C THR A 325 3.90 22.16 -3.81
N LYS A 326 3.26 21.03 -3.54
CA LYS A 326 2.76 20.15 -4.59
C LYS A 326 1.66 20.81 -5.41
N GLU A 327 0.71 21.46 -4.76
CA GLU A 327 -0.37 22.18 -5.45
C GLU A 327 0.15 23.34 -6.29
N ILE A 328 1.06 24.13 -5.76
CA ILE A 328 1.72 25.21 -6.50
C ILE A 328 2.44 24.65 -7.74
N ARG A 329 3.19 23.54 -7.60
CA ARG A 329 3.86 22.92 -8.75
C ARG A 329 2.87 22.48 -9.82
N ARG A 330 1.76 21.86 -9.41
CA ARG A 330 0.70 21.45 -10.34
C ARG A 330 0.17 22.65 -11.13
N LEU A 331 -0.16 23.72 -10.45
CA LEU A 331 -0.67 24.96 -11.08
C LEU A 331 0.35 25.57 -12.05
N VAL A 332 1.63 25.61 -11.67
CA VAL A 332 2.70 26.12 -12.56
C VAL A 332 2.90 25.20 -13.76
N GLN A 333 2.84 23.88 -13.60
CA GLN A 333 2.92 22.91 -14.70
C GLN A 333 1.72 23.03 -15.66
N GLU A 334 0.54 23.37 -15.15
CA GLU A 334 -0.66 23.68 -15.93
C GLU A 334 -0.59 25.06 -16.63
N GLY A 335 0.54 25.76 -16.55
CA GLY A 335 0.75 27.06 -17.18
C GLY A 335 0.07 28.23 -16.44
N LYS A 336 -0.34 28.03 -15.19
CA LYS A 336 -0.83 29.12 -14.35
C LYS A 336 0.31 30.00 -13.87
N ILE A 337 0.17 31.31 -14.00
CA ILE A 337 1.12 32.29 -13.47
C ILE A 337 0.75 32.56 -12.03
N ILE A 338 1.66 32.28 -11.11
CA ILE A 338 1.45 32.52 -9.68
C ILE A 338 2.42 33.62 -9.25
N GLU A 339 1.88 34.79 -8.94
CA GLU A 339 2.64 35.92 -8.45
C GLU A 339 2.64 35.94 -6.93
N THR A 340 3.79 36.13 -6.32
CA THR A 340 3.96 36.27 -4.89
C THR A 340 3.62 37.69 -4.41
N ARG A 341 3.43 37.88 -3.12
CA ARG A 341 3.06 39.19 -2.52
C ARG A 341 4.06 40.31 -2.82
N ASP A 342 5.31 39.96 -3.10
CA ASP A 342 6.40 40.85 -3.44
C ASP A 342 6.63 40.99 -4.95
N GLY A 343 5.66 40.55 -5.76
CA GLY A 343 5.63 40.70 -7.22
C GLY A 343 6.56 39.77 -8.00
N LYS A 344 7.04 38.68 -7.37
CA LYS A 344 7.85 37.65 -8.06
C LYS A 344 6.96 36.55 -8.60
N VAL A 345 7.34 35.97 -9.74
CA VAL A 345 6.65 34.84 -10.34
C VAL A 345 7.26 33.54 -9.87
N LEU A 346 6.41 32.55 -9.53
CA LEU A 346 6.85 31.20 -9.21
C LEU A 346 7.12 30.41 -10.50
N ALA A 347 8.29 29.80 -10.59
CA ALA A 347 8.71 28.97 -11.71
C ALA A 347 9.32 27.64 -11.22
N ILE A 348 9.36 26.64 -12.11
CA ILE A 348 9.99 25.35 -11.81
C ILE A 348 11.38 25.36 -12.45
N ARG A 349 12.41 25.23 -11.61
CA ARG A 349 13.78 25.07 -12.07
C ARG A 349 14.24 23.63 -11.86
N THR A 350 14.79 23.03 -12.91
CA THR A 350 15.39 21.70 -12.85
C THR A 350 16.85 21.81 -12.39
N GLU A 351 17.14 21.24 -11.23
CA GLU A 351 18.51 21.17 -10.70
C GLU A 351 19.07 19.76 -10.87
N LYS A 352 20.30 19.67 -11.40
CA LYS A 352 21.06 18.41 -11.41
C LYS A 352 21.83 18.27 -10.10
N PHE A 353 21.77 17.12 -9.49
CA PHE A 353 22.54 16.82 -8.28
C PHE A 353 23.12 15.40 -8.32
N GLU A 354 24.21 15.21 -7.59
CA GLU A 354 24.84 13.88 -7.47
C GLU A 354 24.18 13.07 -6.36
N THR A 355 23.86 11.81 -6.63
CA THR A 355 23.20 10.91 -5.69
C THR A 355 24.13 10.39 -4.59
N LEU A 356 25.45 10.50 -4.77
CA LEU A 356 26.45 10.18 -3.74
C LEU A 356 26.88 11.47 -3.04
N SER A 357 26.77 11.51 -1.72
CA SER A 357 27.23 12.67 -0.97
C SER A 357 28.73 12.85 -1.11
N LYS A 358 29.12 13.87 -1.86
CA LYS A 358 30.51 14.27 -2.03
C LYS A 358 31.23 14.50 -0.68
N LYS A 359 30.50 15.09 0.27
CA LYS A 359 30.97 15.35 1.61
C LYS A 359 31.32 14.06 2.35
N SER A 360 30.45 13.05 2.31
CA SER A 360 30.68 11.78 3.00
C SER A 360 31.87 11.02 2.45
N VAL A 361 32.12 11.06 1.14
CA VAL A 361 33.30 10.40 0.53
C VAL A 361 34.60 11.12 0.92
N ILE A 362 34.59 12.45 0.93
CA ILE A 362 35.78 13.25 1.32
C ILE A 362 36.07 13.09 2.81
N GLU A 363 35.04 13.06 3.67
CA GLU A 363 35.19 12.83 5.10
C GLU A 363 35.77 11.43 5.43
N ALA A 364 35.28 10.39 4.72
CA ALA A 364 35.72 9.03 4.93
C ALA A 364 37.17 8.75 4.44
N LEU A 365 37.60 9.37 3.36
CA LEU A 365 38.85 9.06 2.68
C LEU A 365 39.91 10.17 2.78
N GLY A 366 39.55 11.33 3.35
CA GLY A 366 40.37 12.54 3.31
C GLY A 366 40.28 13.25 1.96
N LYS A 367 40.58 14.57 1.94
CA LYS A 367 40.30 15.43 0.78
C LYS A 367 40.89 14.94 -0.55
N VAL A 368 42.21 14.64 -0.57
CA VAL A 368 42.89 14.24 -1.81
C VAL A 368 42.48 12.87 -2.33
N ALA A 369 42.41 11.89 -1.44
CA ALA A 369 41.99 10.52 -1.79
C ALA A 369 40.50 10.48 -2.14
N GLY A 370 39.65 11.22 -1.45
CA GLY A 370 38.23 11.32 -1.72
C GLY A 370 37.91 11.92 -3.09
N GLU A 371 38.60 13.00 -3.48
CA GLU A 371 38.42 13.61 -4.81
C GLU A 371 38.87 12.68 -5.93
N LYS A 372 39.97 11.95 -5.73
CA LYS A 372 40.46 10.95 -6.69
C LYS A 372 39.47 9.81 -6.89
N GLU A 373 38.89 9.31 -5.78
CA GLU A 373 37.91 8.24 -5.80
C GLU A 373 36.59 8.69 -6.44
N LEU A 374 36.10 9.90 -6.16
CA LEU A 374 34.93 10.48 -6.82
C LEU A 374 35.11 10.56 -8.33
N LYS A 375 36.29 10.99 -8.83
CA LYS A 375 36.59 10.98 -10.27
C LYS A 375 36.54 9.57 -10.85
N ARG A 376 37.10 8.58 -10.14
CA ARG A 376 37.10 7.17 -10.54
C ARG A 376 35.68 6.59 -10.61
N LEU A 377 34.84 6.89 -9.62
CA LEU A 377 33.45 6.43 -9.54
C LEU A 377 32.59 7.05 -10.64
N ARG A 378 32.78 8.34 -10.98
CA ARG A 378 32.12 8.98 -12.12
C ARG A 378 32.50 8.31 -13.45
N ALA A 379 33.81 8.08 -13.65
CA ALA A 379 34.30 7.44 -14.88
C ALA A 379 33.75 6.01 -15.06
N LYS A 380 33.43 5.32 -13.96
CA LYS A 380 32.80 4.00 -13.98
C LYS A 380 31.28 4.01 -14.00
N GLY A 381 30.64 5.19 -14.06
CA GLY A 381 29.17 5.32 -14.03
C GLY A 381 28.52 4.92 -12.71
N ALA A 382 29.32 4.76 -11.64
CA ALA A 382 28.81 4.41 -10.32
C ALA A 382 28.15 5.61 -9.60
N ILE A 383 28.49 6.84 -10.01
CA ILE A 383 27.80 8.06 -9.58
C ILE A 383 26.90 8.48 -10.72
N ARG A 384 25.62 8.50 -10.48
CA ARG A 384 24.60 8.97 -11.42
C ARG A 384 24.24 10.40 -11.06
N GLU A 385 24.17 11.27 -12.07
CA GLU A 385 23.52 12.56 -11.92
C GLU A 385 22.03 12.32 -11.76
N ALA A 386 21.46 12.89 -10.72
CA ALA A 386 20.03 12.97 -10.55
C ALA A 386 19.57 14.41 -10.79
N THR A 387 18.37 14.54 -11.34
CA THR A 387 17.72 15.85 -11.53
C THR A 387 16.54 15.95 -10.58
N ARG A 388 16.35 17.10 -9.98
CA ARG A 388 15.14 17.40 -9.26
C ARG A 388 14.61 18.76 -9.71
N GLU A 389 13.31 18.84 -9.80
CA GLU A 389 12.61 20.09 -10.00
C GLU A 389 12.49 20.84 -8.68
N LYS A 390 12.83 22.10 -8.70
CA LYS A 390 12.73 22.97 -7.55
C LYS A 390 11.84 24.15 -7.90
N LEU A 391 10.87 24.43 -7.04
CA LEU A 391 10.07 25.62 -7.15
C LEU A 391 10.95 26.84 -6.77
N VAL A 392 11.02 27.81 -7.64
CA VAL A 392 11.81 29.03 -7.44
C VAL A 392 10.95 30.27 -7.70
N THR A 393 11.35 31.39 -7.12
CA THR A 393 10.78 32.70 -7.45
C THR A 393 11.72 33.40 -8.44
N GLU A 394 11.18 33.87 -9.55
CA GLU A 394 11.89 34.65 -10.55
C GLU A 394 11.46 36.12 -10.43
N LYS A 395 12.41 37.04 -10.73
CA LYS A 395 12.16 38.50 -10.73
C LYS A 395 11.42 38.94 -11.97
#